data_f74b12caf9ccbe581fb7b29e3c8b2a77
#
_entry.id   f74b12caf9ccbe581fb7b29e3c8b2a77
#
_cell.length_a   1.000
_cell.length_b   1.000
_cell.length_c   1.000
_cell.angle_alpha   90.00
_cell.angle_beta   90.00
_cell.angle_gamma   90.00
#
_symmetry.space_group_name_H-M   'P 1'
#
loop_
_entity.id
_entity.type
_entity.pdbx_description
1 polymer ?
#
loop_
_entity_poly.entity_id
_entity_poly.type
_entity_poly.pdbx_seq_one_letter_code
_entity_poly.pdbx_strand_id
1 'polypeptide(L)' 'MAVSYNRLWKLLIDRKMSKADLRKAARLAPNTMTKLRRDEPVAMGVLEKICGTLDTDFGVIVEYIREDSSDHGENQ' A
#
# COMPACT_ATOMS: atom_id res chain seq x y z
N MET A 1 -2.47 -4.50 14.78
CA MET A 1 -1.50 -4.36 13.69
C MET A 1 -2.15 -3.66 12.53
N ALA A 2 -1.46 -2.71 11.94
CA ALA A 2 -2.02 -1.93 10.87
C ALA A 2 -0.98 -1.67 9.79
N VAL A 3 -1.47 -1.45 8.57
CA VAL A 3 -0.60 -1.09 7.45
C VAL A 3 -1.10 0.22 6.87
N SER A 4 -0.22 0.90 6.17
CA SER A 4 -0.55 2.12 5.44
C SER A 4 0.02 2.05 4.04
N TYR A 5 -0.73 2.53 3.08
CA TYR A 5 -0.28 2.59 1.69
C TYR A 5 -0.04 4.02 1.24
N ASN A 6 0.14 4.94 2.18
CA ASN A 6 0.40 6.34 1.84
C ASN A 6 1.63 6.48 0.95
N ARG A 7 2.64 5.66 1.17
CA ARG A 7 3.84 5.69 0.34
C ARG A 7 3.52 5.33 -1.10
N LEU A 8 2.61 4.38 -1.30
CA LEU A 8 2.17 4.01 -2.64
C LEU A 8 1.47 5.19 -3.32
N TRP A 9 0.57 5.87 -2.59
CA TRP A 9 -0.15 7.00 -3.18
C TRP A 9 0.79 8.13 -3.56
N LYS A 10 1.79 8.40 -2.72
CA LYS A 10 2.79 9.42 -3.03
C LYS A 10 3.59 9.04 -4.27
N LEU A 11 3.95 7.77 -4.39
CA LEU A 11 4.69 7.30 -5.56
C LEU A 11 3.86 7.48 -6.82
N LEU A 12 2.56 7.19 -6.77
CA LEU A 12 1.70 7.39 -7.93
C LEU A 12 1.66 8.86 -8.34
N ILE A 13 1.59 9.76 -7.36
CA ILE A 13 1.61 11.19 -7.64
C ILE A 13 2.91 11.56 -8.37
N ASP A 14 4.04 11.06 -7.85
CA ASP A 14 5.34 11.32 -8.47
C ASP A 14 5.40 10.82 -9.91
N ARG A 15 4.71 9.72 -10.18
CA ARG A 15 4.69 9.11 -11.51
C ARG A 15 3.54 9.61 -12.37
N LYS A 16 2.74 10.53 -11.84
CA LYS A 16 1.60 11.10 -12.55
C LYS A 16 0.60 10.03 -12.96
N MET A 17 0.37 9.06 -12.06
CA MET A 17 -0.59 7.99 -12.28
C MET A 17 -1.76 8.15 -11.32
N SER A 18 -2.96 7.85 -11.81
CA SER A 18 -4.12 7.79 -10.94
C SER A 18 -4.23 6.40 -10.31
N LYS A 19 -5.07 6.25 -9.29
CA LYS A 19 -5.34 4.95 -8.70
C LYS A 19 -5.96 4.02 -9.73
N ALA A 20 -6.81 4.56 -10.62
CA ALA A 20 -7.41 3.76 -11.69
C ALA A 20 -6.34 3.27 -12.67
N ASP A 21 -5.35 4.11 -12.96
CA ASP A 21 -4.25 3.70 -13.83
C ASP A 21 -3.48 2.53 -13.21
N LEU A 22 -3.21 2.60 -11.91
CA LEU A 22 -2.53 1.52 -11.21
C LEU A 22 -3.35 0.23 -11.28
N ARG A 23 -4.66 0.33 -11.02
CA ARG A 23 -5.52 -0.85 -11.05
C ARG A 23 -5.45 -1.55 -12.40
N LYS A 24 -5.50 -0.78 -13.47
CA LYS A 24 -5.45 -1.34 -14.82
C LYS A 24 -4.08 -1.93 -15.14
N ALA A 25 -3.04 -1.20 -14.81
CA ALA A 25 -1.68 -1.63 -15.13
C ALA A 25 -1.29 -2.88 -14.38
N ALA A 26 -1.64 -2.98 -13.11
CA ALA A 26 -1.31 -4.13 -12.27
C ALA A 26 -2.40 -5.20 -12.29
N ARG A 27 -3.49 -4.96 -13.02
CA ARG A 27 -4.61 -5.91 -13.15
C ARG A 27 -5.19 -6.30 -11.81
N LEU A 28 -5.47 -5.29 -10.99
CA LEU A 28 -6.02 -5.51 -9.66
C LEU A 28 -7.54 -5.53 -9.70
N ALA A 29 -8.14 -6.39 -8.87
CA ALA A 29 -9.60 -6.43 -8.75
C ALA A 29 -10.10 -5.17 -8.03
N PRO A 30 -11.36 -4.75 -8.30
CA PRO A 30 -11.92 -3.60 -7.60
C PRO A 30 -11.91 -3.75 -6.08
N ASN A 31 -12.16 -4.95 -5.57
CA ASN A 31 -12.11 -5.21 -4.13
C ASN A 31 -10.72 -4.94 -3.56
N THR A 32 -9.70 -5.31 -4.31
CA THR A 32 -8.32 -5.09 -3.89
C THR A 32 -8.04 -3.59 -3.77
N MET A 33 -8.48 -2.81 -4.74
CA MET A 33 -8.31 -1.37 -4.68
C MET A 33 -9.04 -0.77 -3.50
N THR A 34 -10.22 -1.27 -3.18
CA THR A 34 -10.97 -0.82 -2.03
C THR A 34 -10.18 -1.06 -0.75
N LYS A 35 -9.59 -2.25 -0.61
CA LYS A 35 -8.77 -2.57 0.56
C LYS A 35 -7.56 -1.65 0.66
N LEU A 36 -6.89 -1.40 -0.47
CA LEU A 36 -5.75 -0.50 -0.47
C LEU A 36 -6.14 0.91 -0.03
N ARG A 37 -7.29 1.40 -0.48
CA ARG A 37 -7.75 2.73 -0.11
C ARG A 37 -8.11 2.82 1.37
N ARG A 38 -8.46 1.70 1.98
CA ARG A 38 -8.83 1.65 3.39
C ARG A 38 -7.68 1.24 4.30
N ASP A 39 -6.49 1.10 3.74
CA ASP A 39 -5.32 0.63 4.49
C ASP A 39 -5.56 -0.74 5.12
N GLU A 40 -6.24 -1.62 4.40
CA GLU A 40 -6.48 -2.98 4.85
C GLU A 40 -5.42 -3.92 4.29
N PRO A 41 -5.09 -4.99 5.00
CA PRO A 41 -4.10 -5.95 4.49
C PRO A 41 -4.56 -6.58 3.19
N VAL A 42 -3.62 -6.78 2.28
CA VAL A 42 -3.87 -7.49 1.02
C VAL A 42 -2.84 -8.62 0.90
N ALA A 43 -3.12 -9.55 0.00
CA ALA A 43 -2.21 -10.68 -0.19
C ALA A 43 -0.86 -10.20 -0.72
N MET A 44 0.20 -10.92 -0.35
CA MET A 44 1.54 -10.59 -0.81
C MET A 44 1.62 -10.58 -2.33
N GLY A 45 0.89 -11.47 -3.00
CA GLY A 45 0.86 -11.49 -4.46
C GLY A 45 0.37 -10.20 -5.08
N VAL A 46 -0.55 -9.50 -4.40
CA VAL A 46 -1.02 -8.19 -4.85
C VAL A 46 0.12 -7.18 -4.77
N LEU A 47 0.85 -7.21 -3.66
CA LEU A 47 1.99 -6.30 -3.48
C LEU A 47 3.07 -6.57 -4.51
N GLU A 48 3.28 -7.85 -4.85
CA GLU A 48 4.24 -8.21 -5.90
C GLU A 48 3.84 -7.63 -7.24
N LYS A 49 2.56 -7.70 -7.58
CA LYS A 49 2.08 -7.15 -8.84
C LYS A 49 2.32 -5.64 -8.90
N ILE A 50 2.05 -4.96 -7.81
CA ILE A 50 2.26 -3.52 -7.74
C ILE A 50 3.73 -3.18 -7.89
N CYS A 51 4.60 -3.90 -7.16
CA CYS A 51 6.02 -3.68 -7.24
C CYS A 51 6.56 -3.91 -8.65
N GLY A 52 6.09 -4.98 -9.31
CA GLY A 52 6.51 -5.27 -10.67
C GLY A 52 6.03 -4.21 -11.65
N THR A 53 4.81 -3.72 -11.46
CA THR A 53 4.22 -2.70 -12.34
C THR A 53 4.97 -1.37 -12.20
N LEU A 54 5.32 -1.00 -10.97
CA LEU A 54 5.96 0.29 -10.68
C LEU A 54 7.48 0.19 -10.59
N ASP A 55 8.03 -1.00 -10.76
CA ASP A 55 9.47 -1.25 -10.68
C ASP A 55 10.04 -0.71 -9.37
N THR A 56 9.50 -1.22 -8.26
CA THR A 56 9.85 -0.73 -6.94
C THR A 56 9.81 -1.89 -5.93
N ASP A 57 10.10 -1.59 -4.67
CA ASP A 57 10.14 -2.56 -3.57
C ASP A 57 8.98 -2.41 -2.62
N PHE A 58 8.74 -3.45 -1.81
CA PHE A 58 7.66 -3.44 -0.83
C PHE A 58 7.75 -2.25 0.11
N GLY A 59 8.93 -1.94 0.61
CA GLY A 59 9.09 -0.83 1.55
C GLY A 59 8.78 0.54 0.97
N VAL A 60 8.70 0.64 -0.35
CA VAL A 60 8.36 1.90 -1.01
C VAL A 60 6.85 2.09 -1.10
N ILE A 61 6.08 0.99 -1.00
CA ILE A 61 4.63 1.07 -1.20
C ILE A 61 3.81 0.75 0.04
N VAL A 62 4.40 0.13 1.06
CA VAL A 62 3.66 -0.25 2.25
C VAL A 62 4.46 0.09 3.49
N GLU A 63 3.75 0.46 4.55
CA GLU A 63 4.36 0.84 5.81
C GLU A 63 3.61 0.17 6.95
N TYR A 64 4.35 -0.35 7.92
CA TYR A 64 3.75 -0.88 9.12
C TYR A 64 3.51 0.25 10.11
N ILE A 65 2.30 0.32 10.65
CA ILE A 65 1.92 1.34 11.61
C ILE A 65 1.75 0.68 12.97
N ARG A 66 2.44 1.18 13.97
CA ARG A 66 2.31 0.67 15.33
C ARG A 66 1.05 1.25 15.93
N GLU A 67 0.14 0.36 16.31
CA GLU A 67 -1.15 0.80 16.80
C GLU A 67 -1.10 1.34 18.20
N ASP A 68 -0.22 0.76 18.99
CA ASP A 68 -0.18 1.09 20.40
C ASP A 68 0.67 2.27 20.70
N SER A 69 1.17 2.87 19.72
CA SER A 69 2.07 3.95 19.92
C SER A 69 1.61 4.82 21.05
N SER A 70 0.66 4.49 21.40
CA SER A 70 0.17 5.10 22.53
C SER A 70 0.74 4.66 23.84
N ASP A 71 0.80 4.23 23.49
CA ASP A 71 0.95 4.01 24.32
C ASP A 71 1.64 3.63 24.90
N HIS A 72 1.87 3.58 24.97
CA HIS A 72 2.37 3.22 25.59
C HIS A 72 3.39 2.92 25.64
N GLY A 73 3.66 2.95 25.52
CA GLY A 73 4.54 2.64 25.48
C GLY A 73 5.32 2.12 25.86
N GLU A 74 5.22 1.93 26.08
CA GLU A 74 5.77 1.46 26.38
C GLU A 74 6.46 0.78 26.45
N ASN A 75 6.41 0.63 26.58
CA ASN A 75 6.85 -0.02 26.67
C ASN A 75 7.55 -0.62 26.58
N GLN A 76 7.71 -0.71 26.54
CA GLN A 76 8.13 -1.20 26.46
C GLN A 76 8.48 -1.54 26.50
#